data_df651965c1d32a49b4cddf95e3712b15
#
_entry.id   df651965c1d32a49b4cddf95e3712b15
#
_cell.length_a   1.000
_cell.length_b   1.000
_cell.length_c   1.000
_cell.angle_alpha   90.00
_cell.angle_beta   90.00
_cell.angle_gamma   90.00
#
_symmetry.space_group_name_H-M   'P 1'
#
loop_
_entity.id
_entity.type
_entity.pdbx_description
1 polymer ?
#
loop_
_entity_poly.entity_id
_entity_poly.type
_entity_poly.pdbx_seq_one_letter_code
_entity_poly.pdbx_strand_id
1 'polypeptide(L)' 'MSVAKNVRARRLALKMTQAELGDKVGVGQSYIAQIERGSKVPGMYMGKGIADALGCTVEDLLKED' A
#
# COMPACT_ATOMS: atom_id res chain seq x y z
N MET A 1 -7.50 -3.81 -10.86
CA MET A 1 -6.56 -2.67 -10.65
C MET A 1 -5.38 -3.13 -9.83
N SER A 2 -4.20 -2.89 -10.32
CA SER A 2 -3.00 -3.47 -9.73
C SER A 2 -2.50 -2.79 -8.46
N VAL A 3 -2.95 -1.56 -8.16
CA VAL A 3 -2.52 -0.88 -6.92
C VAL A 3 -2.86 -1.74 -5.69
N ALA A 4 -4.10 -2.21 -5.59
CA ALA A 4 -4.52 -3.03 -4.46
C ALA A 4 -3.66 -4.29 -4.34
N LYS A 5 -3.47 -4.99 -5.44
CA LYS A 5 -2.68 -6.22 -5.47
C LYS A 5 -1.21 -5.97 -5.17
N ASN A 6 -0.66 -4.87 -5.72
CA ASN A 6 0.75 -4.55 -5.54
C ASN A 6 1.06 -4.16 -4.10
N VAL A 7 0.19 -3.37 -3.48
CA VAL A 7 0.38 -3.00 -2.07
C VAL A 7 0.37 -4.26 -1.20
N ARG A 8 -0.62 -5.11 -1.40
CA ARG A 8 -0.73 -6.33 -0.61
C ARG A 8 0.47 -7.26 -0.82
N ALA A 9 0.85 -7.48 -2.08
CA ALA A 9 1.95 -8.39 -2.39
C ALA A 9 3.27 -7.91 -1.77
N ARG A 10 3.53 -6.61 -1.88
CA ARG A 10 4.78 -6.07 -1.33
C ARG A 10 4.77 -6.08 0.19
N ARG A 11 3.61 -5.79 0.80
CA ARG A 11 3.47 -5.85 2.24
C ARG A 11 3.76 -7.27 2.76
N LEU A 12 3.15 -8.27 2.12
CA LEU A 12 3.35 -9.66 2.52
C LEU A 12 4.78 -10.13 2.30
N ALA A 13 5.41 -9.66 1.22
CA ALA A 13 6.82 -9.99 0.95
C ALA A 13 7.74 -9.47 2.07
N LEU A 14 7.36 -8.37 2.71
CA LEU A 14 8.10 -7.81 3.83
C LEU A 14 7.64 -8.37 5.18
N LYS A 15 6.70 -9.31 5.17
CA LYS A 15 6.15 -9.95 6.37
C LYS A 15 5.53 -8.92 7.32
N MET A 16 4.89 -7.93 6.75
CA MET A 16 4.24 -6.83 7.46
C MET A 16 2.75 -7.09 7.58
N THR A 17 2.16 -6.75 8.73
CA THR A 17 0.70 -6.73 8.86
C THR A 17 0.16 -5.42 8.28
N GLN A 18 -1.15 -5.39 8.03
CA GLN A 18 -1.81 -4.15 7.61
C GLN A 18 -1.63 -3.05 8.66
N ALA A 19 -1.72 -3.42 9.95
CA ALA A 19 -1.52 -2.46 11.03
C ALA A 19 -0.11 -1.89 11.02
N GLU A 20 0.89 -2.75 10.79
CA GLU A 20 2.28 -2.30 10.73
C GLU A 20 2.52 -1.35 9.58
N LEU A 21 1.96 -1.66 8.40
CA LEU A 21 2.08 -0.75 7.27
C LEU A 21 1.39 0.58 7.58
N GLY A 22 0.19 0.52 8.17
CA GLY A 22 -0.52 1.73 8.56
C GLY A 22 0.29 2.60 9.51
N ASP A 23 0.95 1.99 10.49
CA ASP A 23 1.81 2.71 11.44
C ASP A 23 2.94 3.43 10.71
N LYS A 24 3.57 2.77 9.75
CA LYS A 24 4.68 3.37 8.99
C LYS A 24 4.22 4.57 8.16
N VAL A 25 2.99 4.53 7.68
CA VAL A 25 2.45 5.59 6.82
C VAL A 25 1.75 6.67 7.63
N GLY A 26 1.35 6.35 8.86
CA GLY A 26 0.63 7.29 9.72
C GLY A 26 -0.88 7.21 9.57
N VAL A 27 -1.41 6.03 9.20
CA VAL A 27 -2.85 5.83 9.05
C VAL A 27 -3.25 4.55 9.77
N GLY A 28 -4.54 4.35 9.93
CA GLY A 28 -5.05 3.16 10.60
C GLY A 28 -5.05 1.94 9.70
N GLN A 29 -5.18 0.76 10.32
CA GLN A 29 -5.24 -0.50 9.60
C GLN A 29 -6.40 -0.54 8.61
N SER A 30 -7.56 0.03 8.97
CA SER A 30 -8.73 -0.04 8.10
C SER A 30 -8.51 0.73 6.79
N TYR A 31 -7.68 1.79 6.81
CA TYR A 31 -7.34 2.50 5.59
C TYR A 31 -6.54 1.60 4.64
N ILE A 32 -5.55 0.89 5.18
CA ILE A 32 -4.75 -0.05 4.38
C ILE A 32 -5.64 -1.18 3.86
N ALA A 33 -6.54 -1.70 4.70
CA ALA A 33 -7.46 -2.76 4.29
C ALA A 33 -8.34 -2.31 3.12
N GLN A 34 -8.83 -1.08 3.14
CA GLN A 34 -9.65 -0.54 2.06
C GLN A 34 -8.86 -0.43 0.75
N ILE A 35 -7.60 -0.03 0.84
CA ILE A 35 -6.73 0.04 -0.35
C ILE A 35 -6.54 -1.35 -0.93
N GLU A 36 -6.27 -2.33 -0.08
CA GLU A 36 -6.01 -3.70 -0.55
C GLU A 36 -7.26 -4.38 -1.10
N ARG A 37 -8.45 -3.96 -0.67
CA ARG A 37 -9.71 -4.45 -1.25
C ARG A 37 -10.06 -3.75 -2.57
N GLY A 38 -9.38 -2.66 -2.88
CA GLY A 38 -9.70 -1.88 -4.07
C GLY A 38 -10.85 -0.91 -3.87
N SER A 39 -11.36 -0.75 -2.63
CA SER A 39 -12.45 0.17 -2.36
C SER A 39 -11.99 1.60 -2.14
N LYS A 40 -10.68 1.80 -2.00
CA LYS A 40 -10.10 3.13 -1.88
C LYS A 40 -8.78 3.16 -2.65
N VAL A 41 -8.59 4.21 -3.45
CA VAL A 41 -7.33 4.44 -4.16
C VAL A 41 -6.59 5.55 -3.43
N PRO A 42 -5.33 5.34 -3.01
CA PRO A 42 -4.60 6.39 -2.30
C PRO A 42 -4.33 7.56 -3.24
N GLY A 43 -4.43 8.76 -2.72
CA GLY A 43 -4.03 9.94 -3.46
C GLY A 43 -2.52 9.99 -3.60
N MET A 44 -2.04 11.01 -4.34
CA MET A 44 -0.62 11.12 -4.67
C MET A 44 0.27 11.15 -3.43
N TYR A 45 -0.09 11.94 -2.44
CA TYR A 45 0.69 12.07 -1.21
C TYR A 45 0.73 10.75 -0.43
N MET A 46 -0.43 10.14 -0.25
CA MET A 46 -0.52 8.89 0.50
C MET A 46 0.12 7.73 -0.27
N GLY A 47 -0.02 7.73 -1.60
CA GLY A 47 0.63 6.74 -2.45
C GLY A 47 2.14 6.78 -2.31
N LYS A 48 2.73 7.98 -2.24
CA LYS A 48 4.16 8.15 -2.03
C LYS A 48 4.57 7.61 -0.66
N GLY A 49 3.80 7.91 0.37
CA GLY A 49 4.08 7.40 1.72
C GLY A 49 4.05 5.89 1.78
N ILE A 50 3.06 5.27 1.13
CA ILE A 50 2.95 3.81 1.08
C ILE A 50 4.15 3.22 0.32
N ALA A 51 4.50 3.79 -0.82
CA ALA A 51 5.63 3.33 -1.61
C ALA A 51 6.93 3.40 -0.79
N ASP A 52 7.15 4.51 -0.10
CA ASP A 52 8.33 4.68 0.76
C ASP A 52 8.37 3.62 1.86
N ALA A 53 7.23 3.37 2.50
CA ALA A 53 7.14 2.37 3.56
C ALA A 53 7.42 0.96 3.06
N LEU A 54 7.06 0.69 1.80
CA LEU A 54 7.29 -0.62 1.18
C LEU A 54 8.64 -0.73 0.46
N GLY A 55 9.41 0.36 0.44
CA GLY A 55 10.72 0.36 -0.20
C GLY A 55 10.67 0.28 -1.71
N CYS A 56 9.65 0.88 -2.32
CA CYS A 56 9.47 0.85 -3.77
C CYS A 56 9.05 2.24 -4.26
N THR A 57 8.82 2.36 -5.56
CA THR A 57 8.38 3.62 -6.17
C THR A 57 6.85 3.59 -6.35
N VAL A 58 6.28 4.77 -6.57
CA VAL A 58 4.85 4.86 -6.91
C VAL A 58 4.58 4.11 -8.20
N GLU A 59 5.50 4.19 -9.18
CA GLU A 59 5.36 3.45 -10.42
C GLU A 59 5.27 1.95 -10.19
N ASP A 60 6.03 1.44 -9.22
CA ASP A 60 5.95 0.01 -8.87
C ASP A 60 4.56 -0.37 -8.40
N LEU A 61 3.89 0.52 -7.67
CA LEU A 61 2.53 0.25 -7.19
C LEU A 61 1.50 0.29 -8.32
N LEU A 62 1.81 0.99 -9.40
CA LEU A 62 0.90 1.15 -10.54
C LEU A 62 1.09 0.09 -11.61
N LYS A 63 2.10 -0.77 -11.50
CA LYS A 63 2.38 -1.76 -12.53
C LYS A 63 1.22 -2.74 -12.68
N GLU A 64 0.92 -3.07 -13.93
CA GLU A 64 -0.02 -4.13 -14.26
C GLU A 64 0.75 -5.43 -14.51
N ASP A 65 0.11 -6.54 -14.20
CA ASP A 65 0.69 -7.86 -14.46
C ASP A 65 0.63 -8.22 -15.93
#